data_3cbf9501c20dee98e8eb35db0147c3c3
#
_entry.id   3cbf9501c20dee98e8eb35db0147c3c3
#
_cell.length_a   1.000
_cell.length_b   1.000
_cell.length_c   1.000
_cell.angle_alpha   90.00
_cell.angle_beta   90.00
_cell.angle_gamma   90.00
#
_symmetry.space_group_name_H-M   'P 1'
#
loop_
_entity.id
_entity.type
_entity.pdbx_description
1 polymer ?
#
loop_
_entity_poly.entity_id
_entity_poly.type
_entity_poly.pdbx_seq_one_letter_code
_entity_poly.pdbx_strand_id
1 'polypeptide(L)'
;MPQILIPIVVPAIAGGLCYLVPRRVKGVREVLALAGMAWALIASIQLFSRYPLAFTRPWVTLGNLDVQFDLMLNHFSAFALIFATLIGLGVTLYSMSWLSEKFDGRRYYAFMLWAVAATCGALLSNSLLLLLIFWEVLTVILFLFVNLGSKKDEAAAGAAKSFVMLGFSDAALFLAVALIWVKYGSLSMKDLSIFVGDAYSTWVYILMMIGALTKAGAMPFHTWIPAAAEGAPTPVMALIPAAIDKLLGIYLLARISLDIFSIGPGLMMLLMIVGAVTIVGAVLMALIQHDLKVLLSYHAVSQVGYMVLGIGTGIPIAIAGGIFHMLNNVIYKTLLFLSAGSIEKQTGTTEVDKLGGLARAMPITFIVTAVAALAISGVPPFNGFVSKWMVYTGLVELGARGFNSYWIFLIAALFGSALTLASFVKVLYSGFLGQKPSALSHVRESSWLMTIPMIVLALLCIVFGVWAKWPIDSFINPIVHGAVGTSVSGVVDLGGGFWDPSGATGLIIVGLIVGAIVLAFGKFSKRRVGRVFIGGTKPAEHMDAMHFTGSGFYGTIRDMVPFKGFYINAEQKVFDIHAVGGRIGDVFVQGLRSMHSGVLSTYLAWCVIGLGAIVFAVLSALLRELVAR
;
A
#
# COMPACT_ATOMS: atom_id res chain seq x y z
N MET A 1 17.35 -27.79 7.26
CA MET A 1 16.21 -27.10 6.64
C MET A 1 16.72 -26.36 5.42
N PRO A 2 16.09 -26.46 4.25
CA PRO A 2 16.47 -25.69 3.07
C PRO A 2 16.45 -24.19 3.37
N GLN A 3 17.48 -23.46 2.92
CA GLN A 3 17.64 -22.04 3.28
C GLN A 3 16.49 -21.16 2.81
N ILE A 4 15.87 -21.48 1.68
CA ILE A 4 14.71 -20.76 1.13
C ILE A 4 13.49 -20.79 2.05
N LEU A 5 13.39 -21.78 2.95
CA LEU A 5 12.29 -21.90 3.91
C LEU A 5 12.51 -21.04 5.16
N ILE A 6 13.73 -20.58 5.45
CA ILE A 6 14.04 -19.87 6.70
C ILE A 6 13.18 -18.60 6.89
N PRO A 7 13.04 -17.70 5.86
CA PRO A 7 12.21 -16.49 6.01
C PRO A 7 10.73 -16.76 6.25
N ILE A 8 10.24 -17.98 5.95
CA ILE A 8 8.86 -18.40 6.19
C ILE A 8 8.74 -19.04 7.57
N VAL A 9 9.56 -20.06 7.83
CA VAL A 9 9.38 -20.97 8.97
C VAL A 9 9.82 -20.32 10.29
N VAL A 10 10.91 -19.53 10.27
CA VAL A 10 11.42 -18.90 11.50
C VAL A 10 10.43 -17.89 12.09
N PRO A 11 9.89 -16.92 11.32
CA PRO A 11 8.86 -16.03 11.86
C PRO A 11 7.57 -16.80 12.22
N ALA A 12 7.19 -17.84 11.46
CA ALA A 12 6.01 -18.64 11.77
C ALA A 12 6.13 -19.32 13.13
N ILE A 13 7.25 -19.99 13.40
CA ILE A 13 7.53 -20.65 14.70
C ILE A 13 7.64 -19.60 15.81
N ALA A 14 8.39 -18.52 15.61
CA ALA A 14 8.54 -17.45 16.60
C ALA A 14 7.17 -16.84 16.96
N GLY A 15 6.27 -16.67 15.98
CA GLY A 15 4.90 -16.22 16.20
C GLY A 15 4.10 -17.20 17.07
N GLY A 16 4.19 -18.50 16.80
CA GLY A 16 3.59 -19.54 17.63
C GLY A 16 4.11 -19.52 19.07
N LEU A 17 5.42 -19.39 19.24
CA LEU A 17 6.04 -19.27 20.56
C LEU A 17 5.57 -18.00 21.29
N CYS A 18 5.52 -16.85 20.63
CA CYS A 18 4.99 -15.61 21.21
C CYS A 18 3.53 -15.76 21.67
N TYR A 19 2.72 -16.49 20.92
CA TYR A 19 1.32 -16.76 21.28
C TYR A 19 1.19 -17.63 22.52
N LEU A 20 2.08 -18.62 22.69
CA LEU A 20 2.08 -19.56 23.81
C LEU A 20 2.66 -18.97 25.11
N VAL A 21 3.53 -17.96 25.04
CA VAL A 21 4.12 -17.33 26.23
C VAL A 21 3.04 -16.66 27.08
N PRO A 22 2.90 -17.02 28.39
CA PRO A 22 1.89 -16.46 29.27
C PRO A 22 2.01 -14.93 29.44
N ARG A 23 0.87 -14.25 29.66
CA ARG A 23 0.84 -12.78 29.84
C ARG A 23 1.73 -12.28 30.98
N ARG A 24 1.96 -13.12 31.98
CA ARG A 24 2.76 -12.77 33.17
C ARG A 24 4.26 -12.62 32.89
N VAL A 25 4.75 -13.25 31.81
CA VAL A 25 6.18 -13.22 31.45
C VAL A 25 6.42 -12.03 30.51
N LYS A 26 6.87 -10.91 31.08
CA LYS A 26 7.22 -9.70 30.34
C LYS A 26 8.60 -9.83 29.68
N GLY A 27 8.81 -9.24 28.51
CA GLY A 27 10.10 -9.17 27.81
C GLY A 27 10.43 -10.37 26.91
N VAL A 28 10.00 -11.58 27.25
CA VAL A 28 10.34 -12.79 26.49
C VAL A 28 9.72 -12.78 25.09
N ARG A 29 8.47 -12.36 24.95
CA ARG A 29 7.79 -12.26 23.65
C ARG A 29 8.45 -11.26 22.73
N GLU A 30 8.81 -10.13 23.27
CA GLU A 30 9.51 -9.04 22.61
C GLU A 30 10.86 -9.52 22.05
N VAL A 31 11.64 -10.22 22.87
CA VAL A 31 12.93 -10.79 22.48
C VAL A 31 12.75 -11.90 21.42
N LEU A 32 11.78 -12.80 21.59
CA LEU A 32 11.48 -13.84 20.60
C LEU A 32 11.06 -13.25 19.25
N ALA A 33 10.20 -12.22 19.28
CA ALA A 33 9.76 -11.55 18.08
C ALA A 33 10.92 -10.87 17.36
N LEU A 34 11.76 -10.14 18.11
CA LEU A 34 12.91 -9.46 17.55
C LEU A 34 13.93 -10.45 16.98
N ALA A 35 14.23 -11.53 17.70
CA ALA A 35 15.16 -12.56 17.25
C ALA A 35 14.64 -13.29 15.99
N GLY A 36 13.35 -13.63 15.95
CA GLY A 36 12.71 -14.24 14.78
C GLY A 36 12.79 -13.36 13.54
N MET A 37 12.49 -12.05 13.68
CA MET A 37 12.57 -11.10 12.58
C MET A 37 14.01 -10.82 12.14
N ALA A 38 14.95 -10.68 13.09
CA ALA A 38 16.36 -10.49 12.78
C ALA A 38 16.92 -11.68 11.99
N TRP A 39 16.58 -12.91 12.39
CA TRP A 39 17.01 -14.10 11.68
C TRP A 39 16.39 -14.17 10.28
N ALA A 40 15.10 -13.85 10.13
CA ALA A 40 14.46 -13.79 8.83
C ALA A 40 15.13 -12.77 7.89
N LEU A 41 15.50 -11.58 8.41
CA LEU A 41 16.24 -10.58 7.63
C LEU A 41 17.64 -11.07 7.22
N ILE A 42 18.40 -11.64 8.15
CA ILE A 42 19.73 -12.19 7.85
C ILE A 42 19.62 -13.27 6.76
N ALA A 43 18.65 -14.17 6.87
CA ALA A 43 18.41 -15.20 5.86
C ALA A 43 18.01 -14.59 4.51
N SER A 44 17.17 -13.55 4.47
CA SER A 44 16.78 -12.86 3.25
C SER A 44 17.96 -12.18 2.54
N ILE A 45 18.87 -11.56 3.31
CA ILE A 45 20.11 -10.97 2.77
C ILE A 45 21.04 -12.07 2.21
N GLN A 46 21.20 -13.18 2.91
CA GLN A 46 22.01 -14.31 2.43
C GLN A 46 21.43 -14.95 1.15
N LEU A 47 20.10 -15.03 1.05
CA LEU A 47 19.42 -15.54 -0.13
C LEU A 47 19.61 -14.64 -1.34
N PHE A 48 19.69 -13.33 -1.15
CA PHE A 48 19.89 -12.37 -2.26
C PHE A 48 21.16 -12.63 -3.07
N SER A 49 22.21 -13.16 -2.46
CA SER A 49 23.45 -13.52 -3.15
C SER A 49 23.43 -14.93 -3.79
N ARG A 50 22.32 -15.68 -3.65
CA ARG A 50 22.23 -17.11 -4.04
C ARG A 50 21.17 -17.41 -5.08
N TYR A 51 20.49 -16.40 -5.61
CA TYR A 51 19.51 -16.65 -6.68
C TYR A 51 20.19 -17.04 -8.01
N PRO A 52 19.56 -17.81 -8.90
CA PRO A 52 18.26 -18.46 -8.72
C PRO A 52 18.35 -19.70 -7.80
N LEU A 53 17.34 -19.88 -6.95
CA LEU A 53 17.22 -21.04 -6.08
C LEU A 53 15.78 -21.57 -6.14
N ALA A 54 15.60 -22.87 -6.29
CA ALA A 54 14.30 -23.51 -6.31
C ALA A 54 14.20 -24.60 -5.24
N PHE A 55 13.00 -24.79 -4.73
CA PHE A 55 12.68 -25.88 -3.80
C PHE A 55 11.28 -26.40 -4.13
N THR A 56 11.23 -27.62 -4.66
CA THR A 56 10.00 -28.27 -5.09
C THR A 56 9.83 -29.59 -4.38
N ARG A 57 8.62 -29.86 -3.84
CA ARG A 57 8.25 -31.13 -3.22
C ARG A 57 6.80 -31.46 -3.59
N PRO A 58 6.47 -32.75 -3.85
CA PRO A 58 5.08 -33.18 -3.94
C PRO A 58 4.34 -32.82 -2.66
N TRP A 59 3.11 -32.31 -2.79
CA TRP A 59 2.32 -31.91 -1.64
C TRP A 59 0.98 -32.64 -1.56
N VAL A 60 0.08 -32.38 -2.51
CA VAL A 60 -1.26 -32.98 -2.54
C VAL A 60 -1.66 -33.28 -3.97
N THR A 61 -2.23 -34.47 -4.21
CA THR A 61 -2.85 -34.84 -5.48
C THR A 61 -4.37 -34.75 -5.34
N LEU A 62 -5.01 -33.89 -6.11
CA LEU A 62 -6.45 -33.68 -6.14
C LEU A 62 -6.98 -34.11 -7.52
N GLY A 63 -7.41 -35.37 -7.64
CA GLY A 63 -7.81 -35.92 -8.94
C GLY A 63 -6.63 -35.91 -9.93
N ASN A 64 -6.74 -35.14 -11.00
CA ASN A 64 -5.69 -34.97 -12.02
C ASN A 64 -4.75 -33.78 -11.72
N LEU A 65 -4.91 -33.10 -10.60
CA LEU A 65 -4.09 -31.96 -10.19
C LEU A 65 -3.02 -32.40 -9.19
N ASP A 66 -1.78 -32.49 -9.61
CA ASP A 66 -0.63 -32.68 -8.75
C ASP A 66 -0.13 -31.33 -8.23
N VAL A 67 -0.55 -30.96 -7.03
CA VAL A 67 -0.11 -29.74 -6.36
C VAL A 67 1.26 -29.97 -5.76
N GLN A 68 2.22 -29.19 -6.21
CA GLN A 68 3.57 -29.18 -5.66
C GLN A 68 3.75 -28.00 -4.71
N PHE A 69 4.44 -28.23 -3.61
CA PHE A 69 4.97 -27.16 -2.78
C PHE A 69 6.21 -26.63 -3.51
N ASP A 70 5.99 -25.61 -4.35
CA ASP A 70 6.98 -25.09 -5.28
C ASP A 70 7.34 -23.66 -4.94
N LEU A 71 8.57 -23.47 -4.44
CA LEU A 71 9.15 -22.18 -4.10
C LEU A 71 10.29 -21.88 -5.06
N MET A 72 10.33 -20.65 -5.55
CA MET A 72 11.39 -20.16 -6.42
C MET A 72 11.85 -18.78 -5.97
N LEU A 73 13.16 -18.67 -5.76
CA LEU A 73 13.83 -17.41 -5.53
C LEU A 73 14.33 -16.87 -6.86
N ASN A 74 13.67 -15.84 -7.35
CA ASN A 74 14.15 -15.02 -8.47
C ASN A 74 14.65 -13.67 -7.94
N HIS A 75 15.17 -12.84 -8.81
CA HIS A 75 15.71 -11.54 -8.40
C HIS A 75 14.66 -10.63 -7.74
N PHE A 76 13.43 -10.61 -8.29
CA PHE A 76 12.35 -9.80 -7.76
C PHE A 76 11.91 -10.27 -6.36
N SER A 77 11.71 -11.57 -6.18
CA SER A 77 11.33 -12.11 -4.86
C SER A 77 12.46 -11.94 -3.83
N ALA A 78 13.73 -12.12 -4.22
CA ALA A 78 14.89 -11.96 -3.34
C ALA A 78 14.99 -10.53 -2.78
N PHE A 79 14.83 -9.54 -3.65
CA PHE A 79 14.78 -8.13 -3.30
C PHE A 79 13.58 -7.80 -2.40
N ALA A 80 12.37 -8.25 -2.77
CA ALA A 80 11.16 -8.00 -2.00
C ALA A 80 11.20 -8.60 -0.59
N LEU A 81 11.82 -9.79 -0.43
CA LEU A 81 12.05 -10.44 0.86
C LEU A 81 12.87 -9.59 1.83
N ILE A 82 13.97 -8.96 1.35
CA ILE A 82 14.81 -8.11 2.18
C ILE A 82 13.98 -6.98 2.78
N PHE A 83 13.17 -6.29 1.97
CA PHE A 83 12.39 -5.15 2.45
C PHE A 83 11.20 -5.58 3.32
N ALA A 84 10.52 -6.69 3.01
CA ALA A 84 9.47 -7.23 3.86
C ALA A 84 9.99 -7.57 5.27
N THR A 85 11.15 -8.24 5.36
CA THR A 85 11.75 -8.62 6.64
C THR A 85 12.41 -7.45 7.36
N LEU A 86 13.02 -6.50 6.65
CA LEU A 86 13.58 -5.25 7.21
C LEU A 86 12.49 -4.40 7.87
N ILE A 87 11.37 -4.19 7.18
CA ILE A 87 10.23 -3.46 7.73
C ILE A 87 9.63 -4.23 8.91
N GLY A 88 9.48 -5.55 8.79
CA GLY A 88 9.04 -6.40 9.90
C GLY A 88 9.90 -6.23 11.15
N LEU A 89 11.23 -6.23 10.99
CA LEU A 89 12.17 -6.00 12.10
C LEU A 89 12.03 -4.59 12.68
N GLY A 90 11.98 -3.57 11.83
CA GLY A 90 11.85 -2.17 12.27
C GLY A 90 10.55 -1.91 13.02
N VAL A 91 9.42 -2.42 12.52
CA VAL A 91 8.12 -2.29 13.20
C VAL A 91 8.08 -3.11 14.49
N THR A 92 8.74 -4.29 14.54
CA THR A 92 8.85 -5.10 15.77
C THR A 92 9.60 -4.31 16.84
N LEU A 93 10.77 -3.76 16.51
CA LEU A 93 11.57 -2.93 17.44
C LEU A 93 10.79 -1.72 17.94
N TYR A 94 10.12 -1.01 17.05
CA TYR A 94 9.25 0.12 17.36
C TYR A 94 8.14 -0.27 18.34
N SER A 95 7.49 -1.41 18.09
CA SER A 95 6.35 -1.89 18.86
C SER A 95 6.69 -2.27 20.29
N MET A 96 7.95 -2.64 20.58
CA MET A 96 8.40 -2.94 21.95
C MET A 96 8.20 -1.76 22.91
N SER A 97 8.30 -0.53 22.41
CA SER A 97 8.05 0.66 23.20
C SER A 97 6.64 1.25 22.96
N TRP A 98 6.09 1.11 21.76
CA TRP A 98 4.78 1.67 21.43
C TRP A 98 3.64 0.95 22.15
N LEU A 99 3.74 -0.38 22.28
CA LEU A 99 2.69 -1.21 22.86
C LEU A 99 2.47 -0.85 24.34
N SER A 100 1.23 -0.66 24.71
CA SER A 100 0.81 -0.42 26.09
C SER A 100 0.12 -1.66 26.67
N GLU A 101 -0.11 -1.70 27.98
CA GLU A 101 -0.83 -2.81 28.66
C GLU A 101 -2.27 -2.99 28.18
N LYS A 102 -2.82 -2.00 27.45
CA LYS A 102 -4.16 -2.09 26.83
C LYS A 102 -4.25 -3.13 25.72
N PHE A 103 -3.13 -3.51 25.11
CA PHE A 103 -3.07 -4.48 24.02
C PHE A 103 -2.66 -5.88 24.49
N ASP A 104 -3.22 -6.91 23.85
CA ASP A 104 -2.76 -8.29 24.06
C ASP A 104 -1.46 -8.53 23.27
N GLY A 105 -0.33 -8.36 23.92
CA GLY A 105 0.99 -8.53 23.30
C GLY A 105 1.23 -9.95 22.73
N ARG A 106 0.54 -11.02 23.22
CA ARG A 106 0.64 -12.37 22.66
C ARG A 106 0.11 -12.40 21.23
N ARG A 107 -1.13 -11.90 21.04
CA ARG A 107 -1.78 -11.83 19.73
C ARG A 107 -1.04 -10.86 18.82
N TYR A 108 -0.63 -9.72 19.36
CA TYR A 108 0.03 -8.68 18.61
C TYR A 108 1.33 -9.17 17.95
N TYR A 109 2.28 -9.73 18.71
CA TYR A 109 3.54 -10.23 18.17
C TYR A 109 3.37 -11.48 17.32
N ALA A 110 2.44 -12.37 17.67
CA ALA A 110 2.13 -13.53 16.85
C ALA A 110 1.63 -13.13 15.46
N PHE A 111 0.64 -12.23 15.39
CA PHE A 111 0.07 -11.79 14.12
C PHE A 111 1.10 -11.03 13.27
N MET A 112 1.96 -10.23 13.90
CA MET A 112 3.07 -9.54 13.23
C MET A 112 4.02 -10.53 12.54
N LEU A 113 4.47 -11.53 13.28
CA LEU A 113 5.39 -12.56 12.79
C LEU A 113 4.75 -13.43 11.70
N TRP A 114 3.49 -13.83 11.88
CA TRP A 114 2.74 -14.62 10.90
C TRP A 114 2.44 -13.81 9.62
N ALA A 115 2.20 -12.50 9.73
CA ALA A 115 2.04 -11.65 8.56
C ALA A 115 3.31 -11.62 7.70
N VAL A 116 4.48 -11.45 8.33
CA VAL A 116 5.76 -11.47 7.60
C VAL A 116 6.05 -12.87 7.05
N ALA A 117 5.78 -13.94 7.80
CA ALA A 117 5.92 -15.32 7.32
C ALA A 117 5.07 -15.60 6.08
N ALA A 118 3.78 -15.21 6.12
CA ALA A 118 2.86 -15.35 4.99
C ALA A 118 3.32 -14.53 3.76
N THR A 119 3.80 -13.32 4.00
CA THR A 119 4.37 -12.46 2.95
C THR A 119 5.59 -13.12 2.29
N CYS A 120 6.53 -13.62 3.08
CA CYS A 120 7.69 -14.34 2.56
C CYS A 120 7.28 -15.59 1.77
N GLY A 121 6.26 -16.30 2.25
CA GLY A 121 5.69 -17.45 1.54
C GLY A 121 5.08 -17.07 0.19
N ALA A 122 4.29 -16.00 0.14
CA ALA A 122 3.69 -15.51 -1.10
C ALA A 122 4.74 -15.04 -2.12
N LEU A 123 5.76 -14.29 -1.66
CA LEU A 123 6.86 -13.80 -2.53
C LEU A 123 7.71 -14.92 -3.11
N LEU A 124 7.89 -16.01 -2.38
CA LEU A 124 8.68 -17.16 -2.82
C LEU A 124 7.87 -18.18 -3.62
N SER A 125 6.54 -18.12 -3.61
CA SER A 125 5.70 -19.08 -4.32
C SER A 125 5.91 -18.99 -5.83
N ASN A 126 6.19 -20.13 -6.47
CA ASN A 126 6.17 -20.29 -7.91
C ASN A 126 4.85 -20.88 -8.41
N SER A 127 4.10 -21.54 -7.54
CA SER A 127 2.74 -22.00 -7.83
C SER A 127 1.71 -20.93 -7.50
N LEU A 128 0.78 -20.65 -8.43
CA LEU A 128 -0.34 -19.71 -8.21
C LEU A 128 -1.23 -20.14 -7.03
N LEU A 129 -1.44 -21.45 -6.85
CA LEU A 129 -2.23 -21.95 -5.72
C LEU A 129 -1.51 -21.74 -4.39
N LEU A 130 -0.20 -21.98 -4.35
CA LEU A 130 0.58 -21.77 -3.12
C LEU A 130 0.66 -20.28 -2.76
N LEU A 131 0.84 -19.41 -3.76
CA LEU A 131 0.76 -17.95 -3.59
C LEU A 131 -0.58 -17.56 -2.97
N LEU A 132 -1.68 -18.09 -3.51
CA LEU A 132 -3.03 -17.80 -3.05
C LEU A 132 -3.25 -18.22 -1.59
N ILE A 133 -2.72 -19.37 -1.16
CA ILE A 133 -2.83 -19.83 0.24
C ILE A 133 -2.14 -18.84 1.19
N PHE A 134 -0.91 -18.43 0.90
CA PHE A 134 -0.21 -17.44 1.72
C PHE A 134 -0.89 -16.06 1.69
N TRP A 135 -1.46 -15.70 0.55
CA TRP A 135 -2.23 -14.47 0.35
C TRP A 135 -3.47 -14.41 1.24
N GLU A 136 -4.24 -15.52 1.32
CA GLU A 136 -5.40 -15.64 2.18
C GLU A 136 -5.03 -15.62 3.67
N VAL A 137 -3.96 -16.31 4.05
CA VAL A 137 -3.45 -16.25 5.43
C VAL A 137 -3.18 -14.80 5.84
N LEU A 138 -2.58 -13.99 4.94
CA LEU A 138 -2.34 -12.57 5.22
C LEU A 138 -3.65 -11.77 5.34
N THR A 139 -4.66 -12.04 4.50
CA THR A 139 -5.98 -11.40 4.58
C THR A 139 -6.66 -11.65 5.92
N VAL A 140 -6.64 -12.91 6.40
CA VAL A 140 -7.17 -13.27 7.73
C VAL A 140 -6.38 -12.61 8.85
N ILE A 141 -5.05 -12.59 8.75
CA ILE A 141 -4.21 -11.93 9.76
C ILE A 141 -4.48 -10.43 9.81
N LEU A 142 -4.65 -9.76 8.67
CA LEU A 142 -5.00 -8.35 8.61
C LEU A 142 -6.31 -8.07 9.34
N PHE A 143 -7.37 -8.86 9.08
CA PHE A 143 -8.65 -8.77 9.80
C PHE A 143 -8.45 -8.88 11.32
N LEU A 144 -7.76 -9.92 11.77
CA LEU A 144 -7.51 -10.15 13.19
C LEU A 144 -6.67 -9.02 13.81
N PHE A 145 -5.72 -8.51 13.07
CA PHE A 145 -4.77 -7.51 13.54
C PHE A 145 -5.39 -6.10 13.63
N VAL A 146 -6.21 -5.70 12.66
CA VAL A 146 -6.98 -4.44 12.70
C VAL A 146 -7.94 -4.46 13.89
N ASN A 147 -8.59 -5.62 14.15
CA ASN A 147 -9.53 -5.78 15.26
C ASN A 147 -8.88 -5.72 16.67
N LEU A 148 -7.55 -5.68 16.78
CA LEU A 148 -6.85 -5.42 18.04
C LEU A 148 -6.88 -3.95 18.47
N GLY A 149 -7.42 -3.05 17.67
CA GLY A 149 -7.48 -1.62 17.97
C GLY A 149 -8.17 -1.28 19.29
N SER A 150 -7.77 -0.15 19.87
CA SER A 150 -8.32 0.31 21.16
C SER A 150 -9.73 0.88 21.05
N LYS A 151 -10.06 1.49 19.91
CA LYS A 151 -11.40 1.96 19.56
C LYS A 151 -12.18 0.78 18.97
N LYS A 152 -12.96 0.09 19.82
CA LYS A 152 -13.55 -1.23 19.48
C LYS A 152 -14.49 -1.20 18.28
N ASP A 153 -15.36 -0.21 18.20
CA ASP A 153 -16.37 -0.15 17.13
C ASP A 153 -15.74 0.21 15.78
N GLU A 154 -14.85 1.20 15.75
CA GLU A 154 -14.12 1.59 14.54
C GLU A 154 -13.15 0.47 14.09
N ALA A 155 -12.49 -0.21 15.04
CA ALA A 155 -11.61 -1.33 14.73
C ALA A 155 -12.38 -2.52 14.15
N ALA A 156 -13.55 -2.87 14.71
CA ALA A 156 -14.40 -3.93 14.20
C ALA A 156 -14.97 -3.60 12.82
N ALA A 157 -15.45 -2.36 12.63
CA ALA A 157 -15.98 -1.91 11.34
C ALA A 157 -14.89 -1.89 10.26
N GLY A 158 -13.70 -1.36 10.57
CA GLY A 158 -12.55 -1.35 9.67
C GLY A 158 -12.05 -2.75 9.33
N ALA A 159 -11.97 -3.64 10.32
CA ALA A 159 -11.61 -5.04 10.11
C ALA A 159 -12.62 -5.76 9.21
N ALA A 160 -13.91 -5.63 9.49
CA ALA A 160 -14.97 -6.25 8.69
C ALA A 160 -14.97 -5.75 7.24
N LYS A 161 -14.86 -4.43 7.03
CA LYS A 161 -14.78 -3.86 5.68
C LYS A 161 -13.54 -4.35 4.92
N SER A 162 -12.39 -4.40 5.59
CA SER A 162 -11.15 -4.92 4.98
C SER A 162 -11.32 -6.37 4.57
N PHE A 163 -11.87 -7.21 5.45
CA PHE A 163 -12.07 -8.63 5.17
C PHE A 163 -13.05 -8.87 4.01
N VAL A 164 -14.17 -8.14 3.97
CA VAL A 164 -15.16 -8.28 2.89
C VAL A 164 -14.57 -7.84 1.55
N MET A 165 -13.86 -6.70 1.50
CA MET A 165 -13.32 -6.19 0.24
C MET A 165 -12.16 -7.04 -0.27
N LEU A 166 -11.26 -7.48 0.60
CA LEU A 166 -10.17 -8.38 0.22
C LEU A 166 -10.72 -9.75 -0.14
N GLY A 167 -11.63 -10.33 0.65
CA GLY A 167 -12.23 -11.64 0.36
C GLY A 167 -12.99 -11.67 -0.98
N PHE A 168 -13.66 -10.59 -1.37
CA PHE A 168 -14.26 -10.48 -2.71
C PHE A 168 -13.20 -10.53 -3.81
N SER A 169 -12.10 -9.79 -3.66
CA SER A 169 -11.01 -9.81 -4.64
C SER A 169 -10.25 -11.13 -4.66
N ASP A 170 -10.14 -11.76 -3.51
CA ASP A 170 -9.48 -13.04 -3.36
C ASP A 170 -10.32 -14.15 -4.02
N ALA A 171 -11.66 -14.07 -3.95
CA ALA A 171 -12.56 -14.94 -4.72
C ALA A 171 -12.36 -14.78 -6.24
N ALA A 172 -12.18 -13.54 -6.73
CA ALA A 172 -11.84 -13.30 -8.13
C ALA A 172 -10.50 -13.94 -8.52
N LEU A 173 -9.49 -13.83 -7.64
CA LEU A 173 -8.19 -14.46 -7.84
C LEU A 173 -8.28 -15.99 -7.83
N PHE A 174 -9.08 -16.57 -6.95
CA PHE A 174 -9.38 -18.02 -6.93
C PHE A 174 -9.99 -18.48 -8.25
N LEU A 175 -10.99 -17.74 -8.74
CA LEU A 175 -11.63 -18.06 -10.02
C LEU A 175 -10.62 -17.99 -11.17
N ALA A 176 -9.74 -16.98 -11.19
CA ALA A 176 -8.71 -16.86 -12.21
C ALA A 176 -7.73 -18.06 -12.18
N VAL A 177 -7.27 -18.46 -10.99
CA VAL A 177 -6.38 -19.62 -10.82
C VAL A 177 -7.04 -20.90 -11.29
N ALA A 178 -8.32 -21.11 -10.96
CA ALA A 178 -9.09 -22.28 -11.43
C ALA A 178 -9.25 -22.29 -12.96
N LEU A 179 -9.56 -21.15 -13.56
CA LEU A 179 -9.66 -21.02 -15.03
C LEU A 179 -8.30 -21.27 -15.70
N ILE A 180 -7.19 -20.77 -15.16
CA ILE A 180 -5.85 -21.04 -15.68
C ILE A 180 -5.58 -22.55 -15.66
N TRP A 181 -5.85 -23.21 -14.53
CA TRP A 181 -5.65 -24.65 -14.44
C TRP A 181 -6.48 -25.45 -15.44
N VAL A 182 -7.78 -25.13 -15.58
CA VAL A 182 -8.68 -25.82 -16.51
C VAL A 182 -8.21 -25.70 -17.96
N LYS A 183 -7.73 -24.53 -18.38
CA LYS A 183 -7.35 -24.31 -19.80
C LYS A 183 -5.90 -24.71 -20.09
N TYR A 184 -4.98 -24.43 -19.16
CA TYR A 184 -3.53 -24.57 -19.42
C TYR A 184 -2.91 -25.77 -18.71
N GLY A 185 -3.61 -26.42 -17.76
CA GLY A 185 -3.16 -27.64 -17.06
C GLY A 185 -1.96 -27.42 -16.12
N SER A 186 -1.50 -26.18 -15.93
CA SER A 186 -0.39 -25.83 -15.06
C SER A 186 -0.72 -24.65 -14.18
N LEU A 187 -0.20 -24.66 -12.94
CA LEU A 187 -0.25 -23.54 -12.00
C LEU A 187 1.13 -22.97 -11.68
N SER A 188 2.19 -23.49 -12.32
CA SER A 188 3.56 -23.01 -12.17
C SER A 188 3.72 -21.67 -12.92
N MET A 189 4.02 -20.60 -12.21
CA MET A 189 4.20 -19.26 -12.81
C MET A 189 5.36 -19.21 -13.81
N LYS A 190 6.36 -20.06 -13.63
CA LYS A 190 7.51 -20.16 -14.53
C LYS A 190 7.14 -20.75 -15.89
N ASP A 191 6.15 -21.65 -15.91
CA ASP A 191 5.78 -22.40 -17.10
C ASP A 191 4.61 -21.75 -17.86
N LEU A 192 3.99 -20.71 -17.27
CA LEU A 192 2.89 -19.99 -17.87
C LEU A 192 3.38 -18.85 -18.76
N SER A 193 2.92 -18.86 -20.01
CA SER A 193 3.07 -17.76 -20.97
C SER A 193 1.78 -17.64 -21.76
N ILE A 194 0.93 -16.69 -21.37
CA ILE A 194 -0.44 -16.56 -21.86
C ILE A 194 -0.56 -15.31 -22.74
N PHE A 195 -0.80 -15.52 -24.03
CA PHE A 195 -1.14 -14.42 -24.94
C PHE A 195 -2.60 -14.00 -24.72
N VAL A 196 -2.84 -12.71 -24.46
CA VAL A 196 -4.18 -12.18 -24.27
C VAL A 196 -4.76 -11.74 -25.62
N GLY A 197 -5.39 -12.69 -26.31
CA GLY A 197 -5.97 -12.48 -27.65
C GLY A 197 -7.45 -12.85 -27.76
N ASP A 198 -8.04 -13.47 -26.74
CA ASP A 198 -9.44 -13.89 -26.69
C ASP A 198 -10.14 -13.37 -25.42
N ALA A 199 -11.47 -13.48 -25.39
CA ALA A 199 -12.28 -13.05 -24.25
C ALA A 199 -11.93 -13.83 -22.97
N TYR A 200 -11.59 -15.11 -23.10
CA TYR A 200 -11.25 -15.96 -21.96
C TYR A 200 -9.96 -15.47 -21.27
N SER A 201 -8.87 -15.35 -22.01
CA SER A 201 -7.59 -14.88 -21.48
C SER A 201 -7.68 -13.45 -20.95
N THR A 202 -8.50 -12.59 -21.58
CA THR A 202 -8.80 -11.24 -21.12
C THR A 202 -9.48 -11.24 -19.75
N TRP A 203 -10.52 -12.05 -19.56
CA TRP A 203 -11.20 -12.14 -18.26
C TRP A 203 -10.33 -12.74 -17.17
N VAL A 204 -9.52 -13.77 -17.49
CA VAL A 204 -8.58 -14.34 -16.53
C VAL A 204 -7.56 -13.28 -16.06
N TYR A 205 -7.02 -12.50 -16.99
CA TYR A 205 -6.12 -11.39 -16.63
C TYR A 205 -6.82 -10.33 -15.76
N ILE A 206 -8.04 -9.92 -16.11
CA ILE A 206 -8.81 -8.93 -15.35
C ILE A 206 -9.09 -9.43 -13.91
N LEU A 207 -9.46 -10.69 -13.75
CA LEU A 207 -9.70 -11.28 -12.41
C LEU A 207 -8.42 -11.28 -11.56
N MET A 208 -7.28 -11.65 -12.13
CA MET A 208 -5.99 -11.57 -11.43
C MET A 208 -5.60 -10.12 -11.11
N MET A 209 -5.83 -9.20 -12.05
CA MET A 209 -5.58 -7.77 -11.88
C MET A 209 -6.42 -7.20 -10.73
N ILE A 210 -7.71 -7.58 -10.61
CA ILE A 210 -8.58 -7.16 -9.49
C ILE A 210 -7.98 -7.61 -8.17
N GLY A 211 -7.53 -8.86 -8.05
CA GLY A 211 -6.85 -9.37 -6.85
C GLY A 211 -5.63 -8.53 -6.47
N ALA A 212 -4.73 -8.29 -7.43
CA ALA A 212 -3.52 -7.52 -7.25
C ALA A 212 -3.80 -6.06 -6.86
N LEU A 213 -4.70 -5.39 -7.58
CA LEU A 213 -5.07 -3.98 -7.35
C LEU A 213 -5.79 -3.77 -6.02
N THR A 214 -6.64 -4.71 -5.58
CA THR A 214 -7.35 -4.61 -4.30
C THR A 214 -6.37 -4.72 -3.15
N LYS A 215 -5.45 -5.68 -3.18
CA LYS A 215 -4.40 -5.83 -2.17
C LYS A 215 -3.47 -4.60 -2.14
N ALA A 216 -3.05 -4.11 -3.29
CA ALA A 216 -2.29 -2.87 -3.39
C ALA A 216 -3.10 -1.65 -2.91
N GLY A 217 -4.41 -1.68 -3.02
CA GLY A 217 -5.32 -0.60 -2.66
C GLY A 217 -5.44 0.47 -3.74
N ALA A 218 -5.49 0.08 -5.01
CA ALA A 218 -5.81 1.00 -6.11
C ALA A 218 -7.32 1.28 -6.19
N MET A 219 -7.70 2.43 -6.71
CA MET A 219 -9.11 2.72 -7.01
C MET A 219 -9.63 1.81 -8.12
N PRO A 220 -10.88 1.32 -8.02
CA PRO A 220 -11.90 1.65 -7.02
C PRO A 220 -11.86 0.82 -5.72
N PHE A 221 -10.93 -0.12 -5.58
CA PHE A 221 -10.86 -1.13 -4.52
C PHE A 221 -10.11 -0.69 -3.25
N HIS A 222 -9.93 0.61 -3.02
CA HIS A 222 -9.03 1.19 -2.02
C HIS A 222 -9.66 1.43 -0.63
N THR A 223 -10.99 1.47 -0.53
CA THR A 223 -11.67 2.09 0.63
C THR A 223 -11.54 1.31 1.93
N TRP A 224 -11.03 0.07 1.88
CA TRP A 224 -10.70 -0.70 3.08
C TRP A 224 -9.50 -0.11 3.86
N ILE A 225 -8.53 0.55 3.16
CA ILE A 225 -7.31 1.08 3.80
C ILE A 225 -7.63 2.25 4.75
N PRO A 226 -8.34 3.33 4.32
CA PRO A 226 -8.74 4.38 5.24
C PRO A 226 -9.68 3.88 6.33
N ALA A 227 -10.60 2.94 6.04
CA ALA A 227 -11.47 2.36 7.06
C ALA A 227 -10.69 1.57 8.12
N ALA A 228 -9.68 0.79 7.73
CA ALA A 228 -8.78 0.13 8.68
C ALA A 228 -8.02 1.14 9.55
N ALA A 229 -7.61 2.28 8.98
CA ALA A 229 -6.82 3.28 9.69
C ALA A 229 -7.58 3.97 10.82
N GLU A 230 -8.90 4.08 10.75
CA GLU A 230 -9.72 4.69 11.79
C GLU A 230 -9.57 3.97 13.14
N GLY A 231 -9.53 2.64 13.12
CA GLY A 231 -9.50 1.81 14.32
C GLY A 231 -8.21 1.05 14.59
N ALA A 232 -7.43 0.71 13.57
CA ALA A 232 -6.22 -0.12 13.72
C ALA A 232 -5.13 0.55 14.57
N PRO A 233 -4.33 -0.26 15.31
CA PRO A 233 -3.10 0.23 15.91
C PRO A 233 -2.16 0.80 14.86
N THR A 234 -1.53 1.95 15.13
CA THR A 234 -0.72 2.65 14.12
C THR A 234 0.45 1.82 13.57
N PRO A 235 1.19 1.02 14.37
CA PRO A 235 2.23 0.15 13.82
C PRO A 235 1.69 -0.97 12.90
N VAL A 236 0.43 -1.38 13.08
CA VAL A 236 -0.23 -2.33 12.15
C VAL A 236 -0.40 -1.69 10.78
N MET A 237 -0.85 -0.41 10.75
CA MET A 237 -0.97 0.35 9.50
C MET A 237 0.38 0.56 8.82
N ALA A 238 1.45 0.73 9.60
CA ALA A 238 2.82 0.84 9.10
C ALA A 238 3.33 -0.47 8.45
N LEU A 239 3.00 -1.63 9.05
CA LEU A 239 3.47 -2.93 8.57
C LEU A 239 2.66 -3.42 7.37
N ILE A 240 1.34 -3.58 7.53
CA ILE A 240 0.54 -4.31 6.55
C ILE A 240 0.03 -3.37 5.43
N PRO A 241 -0.90 -2.43 5.66
CA PRO A 241 -1.44 -1.63 4.56
C PRO A 241 -0.43 -0.69 3.90
N ALA A 242 0.57 -0.19 4.65
CA ALA A 242 1.55 0.73 4.10
C ALA A 242 2.72 0.04 3.37
N ALA A 243 3.14 -1.14 3.83
CA ALA A 243 4.30 -1.84 3.32
C ALA A 243 3.95 -3.17 2.64
N ILE A 244 3.55 -4.17 3.40
CA ILE A 244 3.44 -5.55 2.92
C ILE A 244 2.40 -5.70 1.81
N ASP A 245 1.19 -5.15 1.98
CA ASP A 245 0.12 -5.28 0.98
C ASP A 245 0.45 -4.53 -0.32
N LYS A 246 1.16 -3.39 -0.23
CA LYS A 246 1.65 -2.68 -1.41
C LYS A 246 2.69 -3.50 -2.15
N LEU A 247 3.62 -4.07 -1.39
CA LEU A 247 4.68 -4.89 -1.94
C LEU A 247 4.11 -6.12 -2.63
N LEU A 248 3.21 -6.88 -1.98
CA LEU A 248 2.59 -8.07 -2.57
C LEU A 248 1.66 -7.75 -3.73
N GLY A 249 0.80 -6.75 -3.61
CA GLY A 249 -0.15 -6.39 -4.66
C GLY A 249 0.55 -5.93 -5.94
N ILE A 250 1.57 -5.07 -5.82
CA ILE A 250 2.35 -4.61 -6.98
C ILE A 250 3.29 -5.70 -7.50
N TYR A 251 3.85 -6.55 -6.61
CA TYR A 251 4.61 -7.73 -7.03
C TYR A 251 3.75 -8.64 -7.92
N LEU A 252 2.55 -8.99 -7.48
CA LEU A 252 1.64 -9.81 -8.30
C LEU A 252 1.25 -9.09 -9.60
N LEU A 253 0.92 -7.80 -9.55
CA LEU A 253 0.60 -7.02 -10.76
C LEU A 253 1.74 -7.05 -11.78
N ALA A 254 2.98 -6.84 -11.33
CA ALA A 254 4.15 -6.91 -12.20
C ALA A 254 4.34 -8.33 -12.77
N ARG A 255 4.23 -9.38 -11.94
CA ARG A 255 4.35 -10.77 -12.37
C ARG A 255 3.31 -11.15 -13.43
N ILE A 256 2.04 -10.78 -13.23
CA ILE A 256 1.00 -11.09 -14.22
C ILE A 256 1.13 -10.26 -15.50
N SER A 257 1.54 -9.00 -15.40
CA SER A 257 1.56 -8.09 -16.57
C SER A 257 2.85 -8.16 -17.39
N LEU A 258 3.96 -8.68 -16.79
CA LEU A 258 5.28 -8.68 -17.42
C LEU A 258 5.79 -10.10 -17.70
N ASP A 259 5.44 -11.10 -16.85
CA ASP A 259 5.99 -12.46 -16.97
C ASP A 259 4.95 -13.45 -17.48
N ILE A 260 3.72 -13.45 -16.94
CA ILE A 260 2.72 -14.50 -17.19
C ILE A 260 1.86 -14.19 -18.42
N PHE A 261 1.40 -12.94 -18.56
CA PHE A 261 0.51 -12.53 -19.63
C PHE A 261 1.17 -11.54 -20.58
N SER A 262 1.05 -11.81 -21.88
CA SER A 262 1.37 -10.82 -22.91
C SER A 262 0.12 -9.98 -23.18
N ILE A 263 0.03 -8.81 -22.54
CA ILE A 263 -1.15 -7.92 -22.60
C ILE A 263 -1.06 -6.95 -23.78
N GLY A 264 -2.22 -6.72 -24.42
CA GLY A 264 -2.33 -5.76 -25.52
C GLY A 264 -2.55 -4.31 -25.06
N PRO A 265 -2.53 -3.35 -26.01
CA PRO A 265 -2.65 -1.91 -25.73
C PRO A 265 -3.90 -1.52 -24.93
N GLY A 266 -5.02 -2.24 -25.11
CA GLY A 266 -6.26 -1.97 -24.38
C GLY A 266 -6.13 -2.20 -22.87
N LEU A 267 -5.49 -3.29 -22.44
CA LEU A 267 -5.26 -3.57 -21.03
C LEU A 267 -4.15 -2.67 -20.45
N MET A 268 -3.14 -2.33 -21.22
CA MET A 268 -2.14 -1.32 -20.84
C MET A 268 -2.81 0.03 -20.57
N MET A 269 -3.73 0.46 -21.48
CA MET A 269 -4.52 1.67 -21.30
C MET A 269 -5.39 1.60 -20.04
N LEU A 270 -6.03 0.47 -19.77
CA LEU A 270 -6.83 0.26 -18.55
C LEU A 270 -5.97 0.47 -17.28
N LEU A 271 -4.79 -0.12 -17.24
CA LEU A 271 -3.84 0.08 -16.12
C LEU A 271 -3.44 1.56 -15.98
N MET A 272 -3.13 2.23 -17.08
CA MET A 272 -2.80 3.67 -17.03
C MET A 272 -3.96 4.51 -16.50
N ILE A 273 -5.19 4.25 -16.93
CA ILE A 273 -6.40 4.93 -16.44
C ILE A 273 -6.58 4.69 -14.95
N VAL A 274 -6.53 3.42 -14.50
CA VAL A 274 -6.62 3.07 -13.08
C VAL A 274 -5.54 3.77 -12.27
N GLY A 275 -4.31 3.80 -12.78
CA GLY A 275 -3.19 4.51 -12.15
C GLY A 275 -3.45 6.00 -12.00
N ALA A 276 -3.83 6.69 -13.07
CA ALA A 276 -4.09 8.13 -13.07
C ALA A 276 -5.27 8.53 -12.17
N VAL A 277 -6.39 7.80 -12.24
CA VAL A 277 -7.56 8.00 -11.37
C VAL A 277 -7.18 7.79 -9.89
N THR A 278 -6.36 6.76 -9.61
CA THR A 278 -5.89 6.48 -8.24
C THR A 278 -4.99 7.60 -7.72
N ILE A 279 -4.08 8.14 -8.54
CA ILE A 279 -3.21 9.25 -8.15
C ILE A 279 -4.05 10.46 -7.72
N VAL A 280 -4.90 10.95 -8.63
CA VAL A 280 -5.63 12.21 -8.46
C VAL A 280 -6.75 12.06 -7.43
N GLY A 281 -7.57 11.02 -7.54
CA GLY A 281 -8.71 10.81 -6.66
C GLY A 281 -8.29 10.66 -5.19
N ALA A 282 -7.27 9.83 -4.93
CA ALA A 282 -6.83 9.60 -3.56
C ALA A 282 -6.11 10.81 -2.94
N VAL A 283 -5.32 11.57 -3.70
CA VAL A 283 -4.67 12.77 -3.15
C VAL A 283 -5.68 13.88 -2.84
N LEU A 284 -6.71 14.05 -3.64
CA LEU A 284 -7.81 14.99 -3.33
C LEU A 284 -8.51 14.59 -2.04
N MET A 285 -8.80 13.29 -1.85
CA MET A 285 -9.37 12.81 -0.60
C MET A 285 -8.46 13.03 0.62
N ALA A 286 -7.14 12.89 0.45
CA ALA A 286 -6.17 13.14 1.52
C ALA A 286 -6.14 14.60 1.98
N LEU A 287 -6.32 15.56 1.07
CA LEU A 287 -6.28 17.00 1.39
C LEU A 287 -7.31 17.42 2.44
N ILE A 288 -8.49 16.80 2.43
CA ILE A 288 -9.60 17.17 3.33
C ILE A 288 -9.63 16.38 4.64
N GLN A 289 -8.73 15.39 4.82
CA GLN A 289 -8.75 14.57 6.05
C GLN A 289 -8.28 15.36 7.27
N HIS A 290 -8.91 15.05 8.41
CA HIS A 290 -8.62 15.64 9.71
C HIS A 290 -7.83 14.70 10.63
N ASP A 291 -7.88 13.40 10.39
CA ASP A 291 -7.09 12.38 11.10
C ASP A 291 -5.82 12.04 10.31
N LEU A 292 -4.68 12.07 10.99
CA LEU A 292 -3.37 11.84 10.37
C LEU A 292 -3.24 10.42 9.79
N LYS A 293 -3.78 9.38 10.44
CA LYS A 293 -3.71 8.00 9.94
C LYS A 293 -4.56 7.83 8.68
N VAL A 294 -5.75 8.42 8.66
CA VAL A 294 -6.65 8.40 7.50
C VAL A 294 -6.04 9.17 6.34
N LEU A 295 -5.47 10.35 6.60
CA LEU A 295 -4.73 11.16 5.61
C LEU A 295 -3.58 10.34 4.99
N LEU A 296 -2.75 9.72 5.82
CA LEU A 296 -1.65 8.87 5.37
C LEU A 296 -2.15 7.66 4.57
N SER A 297 -3.32 7.12 4.91
CA SER A 297 -3.93 6.00 4.19
C SER A 297 -4.33 6.39 2.76
N TYR A 298 -4.97 7.54 2.56
CA TYR A 298 -5.27 8.04 1.21
C TYR A 298 -3.99 8.34 0.41
N HIS A 299 -2.95 8.87 1.05
CA HIS A 299 -1.66 8.99 0.39
C HIS A 299 -1.02 7.64 0.05
N ALA A 300 -1.24 6.58 0.86
CA ALA A 300 -0.78 5.24 0.50
C ALA A 300 -1.50 4.71 -0.75
N VAL A 301 -2.78 5.03 -0.92
CA VAL A 301 -3.56 4.73 -2.13
C VAL A 301 -3.02 5.53 -3.33
N SER A 302 -2.85 6.85 -3.20
CA SER A 302 -2.38 7.70 -4.28
C SER A 302 -1.02 7.23 -4.85
N GLN A 303 -0.08 6.83 -3.99
CA GLN A 303 1.23 6.37 -4.44
C GLN A 303 1.16 5.04 -5.20
N VAL A 304 0.19 4.16 -4.93
CA VAL A 304 -0.05 2.95 -5.74
C VAL A 304 -0.37 3.32 -7.19
N GLY A 305 -1.07 4.43 -7.41
CA GLY A 305 -1.37 4.90 -8.75
C GLY A 305 -0.13 5.11 -9.62
N TYR A 306 0.99 5.62 -9.08
CA TYR A 306 2.25 5.76 -9.82
C TYR A 306 2.86 4.40 -10.20
N MET A 307 2.73 3.40 -9.33
CA MET A 307 3.24 2.05 -9.59
C MET A 307 2.45 1.38 -10.72
N VAL A 308 1.12 1.45 -10.63
CA VAL A 308 0.20 0.90 -11.65
C VAL A 308 0.37 1.64 -12.98
N LEU A 309 0.46 2.96 -12.96
CA LEU A 309 0.69 3.79 -14.15
C LEU A 309 2.01 3.42 -14.82
N GLY A 310 3.11 3.29 -14.05
CA GLY A 310 4.42 2.93 -14.58
C GLY A 310 4.41 1.56 -15.27
N ILE A 311 3.84 0.54 -14.63
CA ILE A 311 3.72 -0.81 -15.21
C ILE A 311 2.82 -0.78 -16.46
N GLY A 312 1.70 -0.04 -16.40
CA GLY A 312 0.72 0.04 -17.49
C GLY A 312 1.23 0.67 -18.77
N THR A 313 2.31 1.47 -18.74
CA THR A 313 2.89 2.07 -19.95
C THR A 313 3.53 1.06 -20.90
N GLY A 314 3.99 -0.08 -20.40
CA GLY A 314 4.85 -1.01 -21.16
C GLY A 314 6.24 -0.45 -21.51
N ILE A 315 6.59 0.76 -21.08
CA ILE A 315 7.88 1.41 -21.36
C ILE A 315 8.89 1.02 -20.28
N PRO A 316 10.08 0.49 -20.63
CA PRO A 316 11.04 -0.05 -19.66
C PRO A 316 11.40 0.89 -18.51
N ILE A 317 11.66 2.18 -18.80
CA ILE A 317 11.99 3.17 -17.77
C ILE A 317 10.80 3.48 -16.85
N ALA A 318 9.55 3.49 -17.36
CA ALA A 318 8.38 3.69 -16.53
C ALA A 318 8.07 2.45 -15.67
N ILE A 319 8.26 1.23 -16.21
CA ILE A 319 8.17 -0.02 -15.45
C ILE A 319 9.19 -0.01 -14.30
N ALA A 320 10.45 0.31 -14.62
CA ALA A 320 11.50 0.46 -13.61
C ALA A 320 11.12 1.51 -12.55
N GLY A 321 10.60 2.66 -12.98
CA GLY A 321 10.09 3.71 -12.11
C GLY A 321 8.96 3.24 -11.21
N GLY A 322 8.00 2.47 -11.72
CA GLY A 322 6.88 1.88 -10.97
C GLY A 322 7.33 0.89 -9.90
N ILE A 323 8.24 -0.02 -10.24
CA ILE A 323 8.83 -1.01 -9.31
C ILE A 323 9.71 -0.30 -8.27
N PHE A 324 10.52 0.67 -8.68
CA PHE A 324 11.33 1.46 -7.75
C PHE A 324 10.45 2.32 -6.83
N HIS A 325 9.31 2.81 -7.34
CA HIS A 325 8.35 3.57 -6.53
C HIS A 325 7.67 2.69 -5.48
N MET A 326 7.41 1.42 -5.78
CA MET A 326 6.93 0.43 -4.80
C MET A 326 7.90 0.31 -3.64
N LEU A 327 9.20 0.16 -3.91
CA LEU A 327 10.23 0.10 -2.89
C LEU A 327 10.29 1.38 -2.04
N ASN A 328 10.37 2.52 -2.72
CA ASN A 328 10.44 3.82 -2.06
C ASN A 328 9.21 4.07 -1.19
N ASN A 329 8.03 3.67 -1.66
CA ASN A 329 6.79 3.77 -0.90
C ASN A 329 6.85 2.95 0.40
N VAL A 330 7.34 1.72 0.35
CA VAL A 330 7.48 0.88 1.55
C VAL A 330 8.33 1.59 2.61
N ILE A 331 9.42 2.25 2.20
CA ILE A 331 10.33 2.96 3.11
C ILE A 331 9.66 4.20 3.71
N TYR A 332 9.26 5.18 2.89
CA TYR A 332 8.76 6.45 3.44
C TYR A 332 7.35 6.32 4.04
N LYS A 333 6.51 5.39 3.58
CA LYS A 333 5.17 5.19 4.15
C LYS A 333 5.22 4.54 5.53
N THR A 334 6.04 3.51 5.69
CA THR A 334 6.28 2.94 7.03
C THR A 334 6.78 4.03 7.97
N LEU A 335 7.77 4.83 7.55
CA LEU A 335 8.29 5.94 8.35
C LEU A 335 7.20 6.94 8.75
N LEU A 336 6.33 7.34 7.83
CA LEU A 336 5.24 8.28 8.11
C LEU A 336 4.23 7.72 9.11
N PHE A 337 3.84 6.45 8.99
CA PHE A 337 2.95 5.81 9.97
C PHE A 337 3.63 5.63 11.33
N LEU A 338 4.90 5.26 11.38
CA LEU A 338 5.65 5.20 12.65
C LEU A 338 5.76 6.59 13.29
N SER A 339 5.94 7.64 12.50
CA SER A 339 5.93 9.03 12.99
C SER A 339 4.55 9.41 13.54
N ALA A 340 3.47 9.05 12.85
CA ALA A 340 2.11 9.25 13.34
C ALA A 340 1.85 8.49 14.65
N GLY A 341 2.36 7.25 14.77
CA GLY A 341 2.28 6.46 16.00
C GLY A 341 3.09 7.04 17.15
N SER A 342 4.22 7.70 16.87
CA SER A 342 5.00 8.43 17.87
C SER A 342 4.23 9.65 18.37
N ILE A 343 3.59 10.41 17.48
CA ILE A 343 2.69 11.52 17.85
C ILE A 343 1.53 10.98 18.69
N GLU A 344 0.83 9.95 18.20
CA GLU A 344 -0.32 9.33 18.90
C GLU A 344 0.06 8.89 20.32
N LYS A 345 1.21 8.27 20.50
CA LYS A 345 1.68 7.82 21.81
C LYS A 345 1.92 8.97 22.78
N GLN A 346 2.46 10.08 22.33
CA GLN A 346 2.84 11.21 23.16
C GLN A 346 1.70 12.17 23.42
N THR A 347 0.76 12.32 22.46
CA THR A 347 -0.34 13.30 22.53
C THR A 347 -1.69 12.67 22.86
N GLY A 348 -1.83 11.35 22.66
CA GLY A 348 -3.11 10.63 22.79
C GLY A 348 -4.06 10.83 21.61
N THR A 349 -3.66 11.53 20.54
CA THR A 349 -4.54 11.83 19.39
C THR A 349 -3.78 11.84 18.08
N THR A 350 -4.49 11.55 16.98
CA THR A 350 -4.03 11.72 15.60
C THR A 350 -4.81 12.81 14.85
N GLU A 351 -5.74 13.49 15.52
CA GLU A 351 -6.49 14.60 14.94
C GLU A 351 -5.59 15.82 14.75
N VAL A 352 -5.43 16.23 13.49
CA VAL A 352 -4.50 17.29 13.08
C VAL A 352 -4.83 18.63 13.74
N ASP A 353 -6.12 18.88 14.00
CA ASP A 353 -6.58 20.13 14.61
C ASP A 353 -6.25 20.23 16.11
N LYS A 354 -5.97 19.11 16.76
CA LYS A 354 -5.57 19.04 18.18
C LYS A 354 -4.05 19.04 18.37
N LEU A 355 -3.28 19.03 17.26
CA LEU A 355 -1.82 19.05 17.26
C LEU A 355 -1.28 20.47 17.05
N GLY A 356 0.02 20.65 17.20
CA GLY A 356 0.71 21.92 16.92
C GLY A 356 2.03 22.05 17.68
N GLY A 357 3.01 22.72 17.09
CA GLY A 357 4.24 23.15 17.75
C GLY A 357 5.14 22.02 18.30
N LEU A 358 4.99 20.80 17.79
CA LEU A 358 5.69 19.61 18.30
C LEU A 358 7.18 19.56 17.94
N ALA A 359 7.66 20.36 16.96
CA ALA A 359 9.03 20.28 16.47
C ALA A 359 10.08 20.48 17.56
N ARG A 360 9.82 21.31 18.56
CA ARG A 360 10.76 21.53 19.68
C ARG A 360 10.69 20.42 20.73
N ALA A 361 9.52 19.80 20.90
CA ALA A 361 9.31 18.74 21.88
C ALA A 361 9.73 17.36 21.34
N MET A 362 9.60 17.16 20.02
CA MET A 362 9.90 15.91 19.31
C MET A 362 10.79 16.18 18.08
N PRO A 363 12.03 16.66 18.27
CA PRO A 363 12.89 17.11 17.17
C PRO A 363 13.32 15.98 16.24
N ILE A 364 13.59 14.77 16.75
CA ILE A 364 13.94 13.61 15.92
C ILE A 364 12.74 13.20 15.09
N THR A 365 11.56 13.04 15.73
CA THR A 365 10.31 12.71 15.03
C THR A 365 9.98 13.75 13.96
N PHE A 366 10.18 15.04 14.23
CA PHE A 366 9.97 16.10 13.23
C PHE A 366 10.90 15.96 12.02
N ILE A 367 12.20 15.79 12.23
CA ILE A 367 13.19 15.69 11.15
C ILE A 367 12.90 14.48 10.26
N VAL A 368 12.68 13.31 10.85
CA VAL A 368 12.40 12.09 10.07
C VAL A 368 11.07 12.15 9.34
N THR A 369 10.05 12.81 9.94
CA THR A 369 8.77 13.06 9.28
C THR A 369 8.93 14.02 8.11
N ALA A 370 9.74 15.08 8.25
CA ALA A 370 10.03 16.03 7.18
C ALA A 370 10.76 15.35 6.01
N VAL A 371 11.76 14.50 6.29
CA VAL A 371 12.44 13.69 5.26
C VAL A 371 11.43 12.82 4.51
N ALA A 372 10.56 12.09 5.22
CA ALA A 372 9.56 11.23 4.59
C ALA A 372 8.51 12.03 3.81
N ALA A 373 8.09 13.18 4.32
CA ALA A 373 7.15 14.09 3.66
C ALA A 373 7.70 14.64 2.34
N LEU A 374 8.98 15.03 2.32
CA LEU A 374 9.66 15.48 1.10
C LEU A 374 9.91 14.30 0.13
N ALA A 375 10.26 13.12 0.66
CA ALA A 375 10.44 11.92 -0.14
C ALA A 375 9.16 11.51 -0.88
N ILE A 376 8.03 11.37 -0.18
CA ILE A 376 6.75 11.00 -0.81
C ILE A 376 6.24 12.06 -1.78
N SER A 377 6.54 13.34 -1.52
CA SER A 377 6.16 14.44 -2.41
C SER A 377 6.96 14.44 -3.72
N GLY A 378 8.08 13.72 -3.77
CA GLY A 378 8.96 13.69 -4.93
C GLY A 378 9.85 14.93 -5.01
N VAL A 379 10.34 15.40 -3.87
CA VAL A 379 11.29 16.54 -3.80
C VAL A 379 12.71 15.99 -3.86
N PRO A 380 13.59 16.51 -4.73
CA PRO A 380 15.02 16.17 -4.68
C PRO A 380 15.64 16.61 -3.33
N PRO A 381 16.60 15.91 -2.77
CA PRO A 381 17.37 14.75 -3.28
C PRO A 381 16.82 13.39 -2.81
N PHE A 382 15.54 13.29 -2.43
CA PHE A 382 14.99 12.08 -1.83
C PHE A 382 14.57 11.03 -2.88
N ASN A 383 14.48 9.78 -2.45
CA ASN A 383 14.22 8.61 -3.28
C ASN A 383 12.92 8.68 -4.10
N GLY A 384 11.84 9.28 -3.55
CA GLY A 384 10.56 9.40 -4.24
C GLY A 384 10.61 10.26 -5.49
N PHE A 385 11.52 11.25 -5.54
CA PHE A 385 11.76 12.05 -6.74
C PHE A 385 12.23 11.19 -7.91
N VAL A 386 13.25 10.37 -7.70
CA VAL A 386 13.86 9.57 -8.76
C VAL A 386 12.84 8.62 -9.39
N SER A 387 12.10 7.86 -8.57
CA SER A 387 11.11 6.92 -9.09
C SER A 387 9.95 7.59 -9.83
N LYS A 388 9.45 8.73 -9.34
CA LYS A 388 8.42 9.50 -10.04
C LYS A 388 8.95 10.07 -11.36
N TRP A 389 10.16 10.60 -11.34
CA TRP A 389 10.82 11.10 -12.54
C TRP A 389 10.94 10.05 -13.64
N MET A 390 11.33 8.82 -13.28
CA MET A 390 11.38 7.69 -14.23
C MET A 390 10.01 7.40 -14.85
N VAL A 391 8.92 7.47 -14.06
CA VAL A 391 7.55 7.32 -14.58
C VAL A 391 7.20 8.45 -15.54
N TYR A 392 7.54 9.70 -15.21
CA TYR A 392 7.28 10.85 -16.09
C TYR A 392 8.05 10.75 -17.40
N THR A 393 9.33 10.38 -17.34
CA THR A 393 10.17 10.18 -18.53
C THR A 393 9.62 9.08 -19.43
N GLY A 394 9.17 7.95 -18.83
CA GLY A 394 8.57 6.88 -19.61
C GLY A 394 7.24 7.27 -20.26
N LEU A 395 6.45 8.15 -19.65
CA LEU A 395 5.24 8.70 -20.28
C LEU A 395 5.61 9.60 -21.48
N VAL A 396 6.66 10.42 -21.36
CA VAL A 396 7.16 11.24 -22.49
C VAL A 396 7.66 10.34 -23.62
N GLU A 397 8.41 9.28 -23.29
CA GLU A 397 8.88 8.28 -24.26
C GLU A 397 7.71 7.57 -24.95
N LEU A 398 6.64 7.24 -24.21
CA LEU A 398 5.41 6.67 -24.77
C LEU A 398 4.78 7.62 -25.81
N GLY A 399 4.80 8.93 -25.53
CA GLY A 399 4.39 9.96 -26.47
C GLY A 399 5.27 10.00 -27.73
N ALA A 400 6.58 9.91 -27.57
CA ALA A 400 7.53 9.86 -28.69
C ALA A 400 7.34 8.60 -29.57
N ARG A 401 6.80 7.52 -29.01
CA ARG A 401 6.41 6.29 -29.73
C ARG A 401 5.03 6.39 -30.43
N GLY A 402 4.39 7.57 -30.42
CA GLY A 402 3.16 7.85 -31.14
C GLY A 402 1.86 7.76 -30.31
N PHE A 403 1.96 7.59 -28.99
CA PHE A 403 0.77 7.60 -28.14
C PHE A 403 0.39 9.05 -27.75
N ASN A 404 -0.45 9.68 -28.57
CA ASN A 404 -0.76 11.11 -28.47
C ASN A 404 -1.45 11.54 -27.15
N SER A 405 -2.10 10.64 -26.42
CA SER A 405 -2.79 10.97 -25.16
C SER A 405 -1.91 10.88 -23.92
N TYR A 406 -0.61 10.64 -24.03
CA TYR A 406 0.33 10.48 -22.92
C TYR A 406 0.31 11.67 -21.95
N TRP A 407 0.08 12.88 -22.45
CA TRP A 407 0.08 14.12 -21.66
C TRP A 407 -1.02 14.14 -20.59
N ILE A 408 -2.15 13.44 -20.79
CA ILE A 408 -3.23 13.33 -19.80
C ILE A 408 -2.68 12.62 -18.55
N PHE A 409 -1.99 11.50 -18.75
CA PHE A 409 -1.38 10.72 -17.68
C PHE A 409 -0.22 11.45 -17.01
N LEU A 410 0.58 12.16 -17.80
CA LEU A 410 1.69 12.98 -17.31
C LEU A 410 1.17 14.13 -16.44
N ILE A 411 0.14 14.86 -16.88
CA ILE A 411 -0.49 15.94 -16.10
C ILE A 411 -1.08 15.36 -14.81
N ALA A 412 -1.80 14.24 -14.87
CA ALA A 412 -2.36 13.60 -13.69
C ALA A 412 -1.26 13.24 -12.66
N ALA A 413 -0.14 12.69 -13.12
CA ALA A 413 0.98 12.31 -12.29
C ALA A 413 1.70 13.53 -11.67
N LEU A 414 1.96 14.58 -12.44
CA LEU A 414 2.57 15.84 -11.96
C LEU A 414 1.65 16.56 -10.97
N PHE A 415 0.36 16.69 -11.33
CA PHE A 415 -0.65 17.29 -10.45
C PHE A 415 -0.78 16.56 -9.13
N GLY A 416 -0.82 15.21 -9.17
CA GLY A 416 -0.82 14.38 -7.97
C GLY A 416 0.40 14.61 -7.07
N SER A 417 1.59 14.85 -7.64
CA SER A 417 2.80 15.17 -6.87
C SER A 417 2.72 16.55 -6.21
N ALA A 418 2.24 17.56 -6.95
CA ALA A 418 2.04 18.90 -6.41
C ALA A 418 1.03 18.90 -5.24
N LEU A 419 -0.11 18.22 -5.39
CA LEU A 419 -1.09 18.08 -4.33
C LEU A 419 -0.57 17.26 -3.13
N THR A 420 0.29 16.27 -3.38
CA THR A 420 0.95 15.51 -2.30
C THR A 420 1.83 16.44 -1.47
N LEU A 421 2.66 17.29 -2.11
CA LEU A 421 3.48 18.27 -1.42
C LEU A 421 2.61 19.23 -0.60
N ALA A 422 1.53 19.77 -1.19
CA ALA A 422 0.59 20.64 -0.50
C ALA A 422 0.02 19.97 0.76
N SER A 423 -0.43 18.71 0.65
CA SER A 423 -0.96 17.95 1.78
C SER A 423 0.07 17.77 2.90
N PHE A 424 1.34 17.49 2.55
CA PHE A 424 2.39 17.33 3.56
C PHE A 424 2.87 18.64 4.17
N VAL A 425 2.76 19.77 3.45
CA VAL A 425 2.93 21.11 4.05
C VAL A 425 1.89 21.31 5.17
N LYS A 426 0.63 20.93 4.93
CA LYS A 426 -0.41 20.93 5.98
C LYS A 426 0.00 20.09 7.18
N VAL A 427 0.42 18.84 6.96
CA VAL A 427 0.84 17.92 8.04
C VAL A 427 2.00 18.48 8.87
N LEU A 428 3.05 18.97 8.20
CA LEU A 428 4.22 19.51 8.88
C LEU A 428 3.90 20.79 9.65
N TYR A 429 3.11 21.68 9.05
CA TYR A 429 2.72 22.92 9.70
C TYR A 429 1.80 22.66 10.90
N SER A 430 0.69 21.96 10.69
CA SER A 430 -0.33 21.73 11.73
C SER A 430 0.20 20.87 12.87
N GLY A 431 1.01 19.84 12.57
CA GLY A 431 1.56 18.94 13.59
C GLY A 431 2.75 19.52 14.34
N PHE A 432 3.71 20.08 13.60
CA PHE A 432 5.02 20.38 14.16
C PHE A 432 5.38 21.85 14.28
N LEU A 433 4.95 22.70 13.33
CA LEU A 433 5.45 24.08 13.21
C LEU A 433 4.46 25.13 13.76
N GLY A 434 3.18 24.82 13.88
CA GLY A 434 2.16 25.71 14.41
C GLY A 434 2.34 26.02 15.90
N GLN A 435 1.35 26.68 16.50
CA GLN A 435 1.34 26.94 17.94
C GLN A 435 1.10 25.65 18.72
N LYS A 436 1.85 25.46 19.81
CA LYS A 436 1.67 24.29 20.69
C LYS A 436 0.49 24.54 21.64
N PRO A 437 -0.58 23.70 21.56
CA PRO A 437 -1.67 23.78 22.53
C PRO A 437 -1.17 23.56 23.96
N SER A 438 -1.75 24.26 24.94
CA SER A 438 -1.38 24.14 26.37
C SER A 438 -1.55 22.70 26.89
N ALA A 439 -2.56 22.00 26.41
CA ALA A 439 -2.81 20.58 26.72
C ALA A 439 -1.65 19.65 26.36
N LEU A 440 -0.80 20.04 25.39
CA LEU A 440 0.34 19.25 24.93
C LEU A 440 1.67 19.64 25.61
N SER A 441 1.63 20.44 26.69
CA SER A 441 2.85 20.90 27.41
C SER A 441 3.76 19.75 27.87
N HIS A 442 3.20 18.61 28.24
CA HIS A 442 3.86 17.40 28.71
C HIS A 442 4.57 16.58 27.62
N VAL A 443 4.30 16.86 26.35
CA VAL A 443 4.83 16.08 25.22
C VAL A 443 6.34 16.20 25.12
N ARG A 444 7.00 15.05 24.95
CA ARG A 444 8.46 14.89 24.80
C ARG A 444 8.78 13.91 23.67
N GLU A 445 10.05 13.80 23.28
CA GLU A 445 10.50 12.86 22.25
C GLU A 445 10.18 11.40 22.61
N SER A 446 9.93 10.60 21.60
CA SER A 446 9.70 9.16 21.75
C SER A 446 10.99 8.42 22.15
N SER A 447 10.83 7.22 22.70
CA SER A 447 11.97 6.39 23.13
C SER A 447 12.88 5.99 21.95
N TRP A 448 14.13 5.65 22.24
CA TRP A 448 15.09 5.20 21.23
C TRP A 448 14.64 3.95 20.46
N LEU A 449 13.89 3.05 21.09
CA LEU A 449 13.31 1.89 20.42
C LEU A 449 12.33 2.28 19.31
N MET A 450 11.69 3.44 19.42
CA MET A 450 10.80 3.98 18.41
C MET A 450 11.57 4.84 17.39
N THR A 451 12.52 5.64 17.83
CA THR A 451 13.21 6.58 16.93
C THR A 451 14.28 5.91 16.06
N ILE A 452 14.98 4.85 16.53
CA ILE A 452 15.98 4.13 15.72
C ILE A 452 15.42 3.62 14.38
N PRO A 453 14.34 2.83 14.32
CA PRO A 453 13.80 2.38 13.04
C PRO A 453 13.35 3.54 12.15
N MET A 454 12.82 4.62 12.73
CA MET A 454 12.45 5.82 11.95
C MET A 454 13.69 6.49 11.34
N ILE A 455 14.78 6.61 12.08
CA ILE A 455 16.06 7.18 11.59
C ILE A 455 16.61 6.31 10.44
N VAL A 456 16.62 4.98 10.60
CA VAL A 456 17.08 4.06 9.55
C VAL A 456 16.28 4.24 8.26
N LEU A 457 14.95 4.31 8.35
CA LEU A 457 14.09 4.53 7.19
C LEU A 457 14.30 5.91 6.56
N ALA A 458 14.52 6.96 7.37
CA ALA A 458 14.84 8.30 6.87
C ALA A 458 16.19 8.31 6.12
N LEU A 459 17.21 7.63 6.66
CA LEU A 459 18.49 7.45 5.98
C LEU A 459 18.34 6.72 4.65
N LEU A 460 17.51 5.67 4.58
CA LEU A 460 17.23 4.97 3.32
C LEU A 460 16.53 5.89 2.30
N CYS A 461 15.64 6.80 2.72
CA CYS A 461 15.05 7.80 1.82
C CYS A 461 16.13 8.71 1.20
N ILE A 462 17.14 9.08 1.97
CA ILE A 462 18.26 9.93 1.50
C ILE A 462 19.20 9.10 0.62
N VAL A 463 19.65 7.94 1.09
CA VAL A 463 20.62 7.08 0.38
C VAL A 463 20.09 6.67 -1.00
N PHE A 464 18.84 6.24 -1.08
CA PHE A 464 18.22 5.80 -2.35
C PHE A 464 17.85 6.98 -3.28
N GLY A 465 17.88 8.20 -2.76
CA GLY A 465 17.74 9.39 -3.59
C GLY A 465 19.09 9.89 -4.10
N VAL A 466 20.08 10.02 -3.21
CA VAL A 466 21.44 10.54 -3.54
C VAL A 466 22.21 9.55 -4.41
N TRP A 467 22.17 8.26 -4.06
CA TRP A 467 22.85 7.18 -4.81
C TRP A 467 21.85 6.28 -5.53
N ALA A 468 20.87 6.87 -6.21
CA ALA A 468 19.78 6.17 -6.87
C ALA A 468 20.28 5.12 -7.89
N LYS A 469 21.43 5.33 -8.50
CA LYS A 469 22.07 4.37 -9.40
C LYS A 469 22.27 3.01 -8.74
N TRP A 470 22.71 2.98 -7.48
CA TRP A 470 22.94 1.72 -6.78
C TRP A 470 21.67 0.86 -6.62
N PRO A 471 20.55 1.32 -6.04
CA PRO A 471 19.35 0.50 -5.97
C PRO A 471 18.74 0.19 -7.36
N ILE A 472 18.88 1.08 -8.34
CA ILE A 472 18.40 0.83 -9.70
C ILE A 472 19.19 -0.31 -10.34
N ASP A 473 20.53 -0.27 -10.31
CA ASP A 473 21.36 -1.29 -10.95
C ASP A 473 21.33 -2.62 -10.18
N SER A 474 21.28 -2.59 -8.84
CA SER A 474 21.35 -3.79 -8.00
C SER A 474 20.01 -4.51 -7.85
N PHE A 475 18.89 -3.78 -7.83
CA PHE A 475 17.58 -4.35 -7.53
C PHE A 475 16.61 -4.27 -8.71
N ILE A 476 16.54 -3.13 -9.41
CA ILE A 476 15.49 -2.87 -10.37
C ILE A 476 15.85 -3.34 -11.77
N ASN A 477 17.05 -3.03 -12.25
CA ASN A 477 17.49 -3.38 -13.59
C ASN A 477 17.44 -4.89 -13.89
N PRO A 478 17.86 -5.79 -12.98
CA PRO A 478 17.76 -7.23 -13.25
C PRO A 478 16.30 -7.71 -13.41
N ILE A 479 15.35 -7.07 -12.73
CA ILE A 479 13.91 -7.39 -12.85
C ILE A 479 13.40 -6.95 -14.22
N VAL A 480 13.68 -5.69 -14.59
CA VAL A 480 13.21 -5.12 -15.86
C VAL A 480 13.85 -5.81 -17.05
N HIS A 481 15.16 -6.09 -16.98
CA HIS A 481 15.86 -6.83 -18.02
C HIS A 481 15.28 -8.25 -18.21
N GLY A 482 14.96 -8.93 -17.10
CA GLY A 482 14.33 -10.26 -17.16
C GLY A 482 12.94 -10.24 -17.78
N ALA A 483 12.17 -9.16 -17.59
CA ALA A 483 10.80 -9.02 -18.05
C ALA A 483 10.67 -8.48 -19.49
N VAL A 484 11.49 -7.47 -19.85
CA VAL A 484 11.37 -6.76 -21.16
C VAL A 484 12.63 -6.77 -22.01
N GLY A 485 13.66 -7.49 -21.59
CA GLY A 485 14.91 -7.69 -22.36
C GLY A 485 15.83 -6.48 -22.47
N THR A 486 15.51 -5.38 -21.79
CA THR A 486 16.29 -4.13 -21.83
C THR A 486 16.63 -3.64 -20.43
N SER A 487 17.85 -3.12 -20.25
CA SER A 487 18.28 -2.49 -19.00
C SER A 487 18.03 -0.98 -19.06
N VAL A 488 17.66 -0.42 -17.92
CA VAL A 488 17.48 1.03 -17.77
C VAL A 488 18.72 1.60 -17.09
N SER A 489 19.30 2.65 -17.64
CA SER A 489 20.42 3.34 -17.01
C SER A 489 19.89 4.23 -15.88
N GLY A 490 20.65 4.35 -14.78
CA GLY A 490 20.35 5.31 -13.71
C GLY A 490 20.48 6.76 -14.19
N VAL A 491 21.14 6.97 -15.34
CA VAL A 491 21.22 8.23 -16.07
C VAL A 491 20.17 8.18 -17.19
N VAL A 492 19.27 9.13 -17.22
CA VAL A 492 18.16 9.18 -18.18
C VAL A 492 18.50 10.15 -19.29
N ASP A 493 18.51 9.69 -20.54
CA ASP A 493 18.64 10.54 -21.72
C ASP A 493 17.30 11.25 -22.00
N LEU A 494 17.32 12.55 -22.08
CA LEU A 494 16.16 13.41 -22.34
C LEU A 494 16.09 13.89 -23.80
N GLY A 495 16.89 13.30 -24.71
CA GLY A 495 16.92 13.67 -26.13
C GLY A 495 17.61 15.02 -26.47
N GLY A 496 17.87 15.86 -25.50
CA GLY A 496 18.62 17.13 -25.60
C GLY A 496 19.56 17.34 -24.42
N GLY A 497 19.74 16.32 -23.61
CA GLY A 497 20.57 16.28 -22.42
C GLY A 497 20.29 15.01 -21.62
N PHE A 498 21.06 14.79 -20.59
CA PHE A 498 20.87 13.64 -19.70
C PHE A 498 20.60 14.13 -18.27
N TRP A 499 19.74 13.37 -17.57
CA TRP A 499 19.51 13.55 -16.15
C TRP A 499 20.37 12.57 -15.36
N ASP A 500 21.29 13.10 -14.57
CA ASP A 500 22.04 12.35 -13.57
C ASP A 500 21.53 12.72 -12.17
N PRO A 501 20.84 11.82 -11.45
CA PRO A 501 20.36 12.09 -10.10
C PRO A 501 21.47 12.48 -9.13
N SER A 502 22.67 11.92 -9.30
CA SER A 502 23.83 12.20 -8.43
C SER A 502 24.36 13.62 -8.65
N GLY A 503 24.48 14.03 -9.91
CA GLY A 503 24.90 15.37 -10.28
C GLY A 503 23.89 16.45 -9.83
N ALA A 504 22.60 16.21 -10.06
CA ALA A 504 21.54 17.11 -9.60
C ALA A 504 21.52 17.23 -8.07
N THR A 505 21.69 16.12 -7.35
CA THR A 505 21.79 16.12 -5.90
C THR A 505 23.01 16.89 -5.41
N GLY A 506 24.16 16.75 -6.09
CA GLY A 506 25.35 17.54 -5.79
C GLY A 506 25.11 19.05 -5.89
N LEU A 507 24.44 19.49 -6.96
CA LEU A 507 24.06 20.91 -7.14
C LEU A 507 23.08 21.40 -6.06
N ILE A 508 22.11 20.58 -5.65
CA ILE A 508 21.19 20.91 -4.56
C ILE A 508 21.93 21.04 -3.24
N ILE A 509 22.84 20.13 -2.93
CA ILE A 509 23.68 20.21 -1.71
C ILE A 509 24.52 21.48 -1.71
N VAL A 510 25.15 21.82 -2.83
CA VAL A 510 25.88 23.08 -2.97
C VAL A 510 24.96 24.27 -2.72
N GLY A 511 23.75 24.29 -3.31
CA GLY A 511 22.75 25.33 -3.08
C GLY A 511 22.34 25.45 -1.61
N LEU A 512 22.12 24.31 -0.93
CA LEU A 512 21.80 24.28 0.49
C LEU A 512 22.96 24.80 1.35
N ILE A 513 24.20 24.44 1.04
CA ILE A 513 25.40 24.94 1.72
C ILE A 513 25.52 26.45 1.55
N VAL A 514 25.38 26.95 0.31
CA VAL A 514 25.38 28.39 0.04
C VAL A 514 24.25 29.09 0.79
N GLY A 515 23.05 28.54 0.78
CA GLY A 515 21.90 29.06 1.56
C GLY A 515 22.18 29.09 3.07
N ALA A 516 22.79 28.05 3.61
CA ALA A 516 23.19 27.99 5.04
C ALA A 516 24.26 29.04 5.36
N ILE A 517 25.24 29.23 4.49
CA ILE A 517 26.27 30.27 4.62
C ILE A 517 25.63 31.66 4.61
N VAL A 518 24.73 31.94 3.67
CA VAL A 518 24.00 33.21 3.60
C VAL A 518 23.17 33.43 4.86
N LEU A 519 22.50 32.38 5.39
CA LEU A 519 21.76 32.45 6.65
C LEU A 519 22.67 32.72 7.85
N ALA A 520 23.83 32.08 7.91
CA ALA A 520 24.78 32.23 9.02
C ALA A 520 25.42 33.65 9.05
N PHE A 521 25.80 34.17 7.88
CA PHE A 521 26.49 35.46 7.77
C PHE A 521 25.55 36.66 7.52
N GLY A 522 24.31 36.41 7.08
CA GLY A 522 23.35 37.43 6.65
C GLY A 522 22.64 38.22 7.76
N LYS A 523 23.04 38.08 9.05
CA LYS A 523 22.40 38.75 10.20
C LYS A 523 20.87 38.53 10.30
N PHE A 524 20.34 37.47 9.71
CA PHE A 524 18.92 37.08 9.79
C PHE A 524 18.50 36.55 11.18
N SER A 525 19.40 36.58 12.16
CA SER A 525 19.16 36.12 13.55
C SER A 525 18.12 36.93 14.31
N LYS A 526 17.77 38.11 13.85
CA LYS A 526 16.65 38.89 14.41
C LYS A 526 15.34 38.46 13.72
N ARG A 527 14.85 37.28 14.03
CA ARG A 527 13.47 36.91 13.70
C ARG A 527 12.55 37.95 14.32
N ARG A 528 11.96 38.82 13.52
CA ARG A 528 10.80 39.58 13.96
C ARG A 528 9.63 38.62 14.07
N VAL A 529 9.37 38.13 15.27
CA VAL A 529 8.10 37.50 15.57
C VAL A 529 7.09 38.62 15.64
N GLY A 530 6.46 38.93 14.52
CA GLY A 530 5.31 39.83 14.46
C GLY A 530 4.14 39.19 15.18
N ARG A 531 3.27 40.01 15.78
CA ARG A 531 1.95 39.54 16.22
C ARG A 531 1.14 39.08 15.01
N VAL A 532 0.24 38.10 15.19
CA VAL A 532 -0.67 37.65 14.14
C VAL A 532 -1.41 38.87 13.59
N PHE A 533 -1.37 39.07 12.27
CA PHE A 533 -2.12 40.13 11.61
C PHE A 533 -3.59 39.74 11.56
N ILE A 534 -4.41 40.46 12.30
CA ILE A 534 -5.85 40.20 12.49
C ILE A 534 -6.74 41.16 11.73
N GLY A 535 -6.18 41.90 10.75
CA GLY A 535 -6.94 42.78 9.88
C GLY A 535 -7.75 43.90 10.60
N GLY A 536 -7.26 44.34 11.77
CA GLY A 536 -7.95 45.38 12.58
C GLY A 536 -9.09 44.87 13.48
N THR A 537 -9.37 43.57 13.48
CA THR A 537 -10.32 42.99 14.44
C THR A 537 -9.75 43.03 15.86
N LYS A 538 -10.60 43.33 16.86
CA LYS A 538 -10.17 43.24 18.26
C LYS A 538 -9.76 41.83 18.61
N PRO A 539 -8.60 41.61 19.29
CA PRO A 539 -8.25 40.29 19.76
C PRO A 539 -9.40 39.76 20.61
N ALA A 540 -9.91 38.56 20.31
CA ALA A 540 -10.79 37.87 21.23
C ALA A 540 -10.05 37.69 22.57
N GLU A 541 -10.74 37.77 23.69
CA GLU A 541 -10.16 37.58 25.03
C GLU A 541 -9.44 36.25 25.22
N HIS A 542 -9.64 35.30 24.28
CA HIS A 542 -8.98 34.04 24.21
C HIS A 542 -8.13 33.94 22.92
N MET A 543 -6.86 34.37 22.99
CA MET A 543 -5.93 34.22 21.88
C MET A 543 -5.70 32.73 21.46
N ASP A 544 -6.02 31.78 22.31
CA ASP A 544 -6.03 30.35 21.99
C ASP A 544 -7.07 29.97 20.91
N ALA A 545 -8.10 30.82 20.70
CA ALA A 545 -9.09 30.65 19.63
C ALA A 545 -8.58 31.03 18.22
N MET A 546 -7.39 31.60 18.09
CA MET A 546 -6.77 31.97 16.81
C MET A 546 -5.78 30.91 16.29
N HIS A 547 -5.95 29.68 16.70
CA HIS A 547 -5.17 28.57 16.18
C HIS A 547 -5.63 28.26 14.75
N PHE A 548 -4.70 28.35 13.76
CA PHE A 548 -4.98 27.85 12.42
C PHE A 548 -5.08 26.32 12.48
N THR A 549 -6.31 25.83 12.39
CA THR A 549 -6.59 24.40 12.40
C THR A 549 -6.18 23.78 11.07
N GLY A 550 -5.70 22.52 11.10
CA GLY A 550 -5.36 21.77 9.90
C GLY A 550 -6.55 21.57 8.96
N SER A 551 -7.77 21.54 9.51
CA SER A 551 -9.03 21.41 8.76
C SER A 551 -9.32 22.62 7.88
N GLY A 552 -8.99 23.82 8.33
CA GLY A 552 -9.18 25.05 7.57
C GLY A 552 -8.17 25.27 6.45
N PHE A 553 -7.07 24.49 6.39
CA PHE A 553 -5.94 24.75 5.50
C PHE A 553 -6.30 24.71 4.01
N TYR A 554 -7.20 23.81 3.61
CA TYR A 554 -7.67 23.65 2.22
C TYR A 554 -9.20 23.69 2.09
N GLY A 555 -9.90 24.30 3.04
CA GLY A 555 -11.35 24.45 2.99
C GLY A 555 -11.82 25.13 1.70
N THR A 556 -11.09 26.13 1.22
CA THR A 556 -11.40 26.82 -0.04
C THR A 556 -11.40 25.85 -1.24
N ILE A 557 -10.48 24.89 -1.31
CA ILE A 557 -10.44 23.91 -2.41
C ILE A 557 -11.68 23.02 -2.37
N ARG A 558 -12.16 22.63 -1.20
CA ARG A 558 -13.37 21.83 -1.03
C ARG A 558 -14.60 22.52 -1.64
N ASP A 559 -14.67 23.85 -1.48
CA ASP A 559 -15.83 24.65 -1.90
C ASP A 559 -15.73 25.15 -3.35
N MET A 560 -14.56 25.04 -3.99
CA MET A 560 -14.36 25.45 -5.39
C MET A 560 -15.06 24.52 -6.37
N VAL A 561 -15.64 25.09 -7.42
CA VAL A 561 -16.09 24.35 -8.61
C VAL A 561 -14.85 24.00 -9.46
N PRO A 562 -14.63 22.77 -9.91
CA PRO A 562 -15.54 21.60 -9.92
C PRO A 562 -15.40 20.66 -8.70
N PHE A 563 -14.51 20.92 -7.75
CA PHE A 563 -14.17 19.98 -6.67
C PHE A 563 -15.31 19.78 -5.67
N LYS A 564 -16.18 20.79 -5.46
CA LYS A 564 -17.33 20.70 -4.54
C LYS A 564 -18.21 19.48 -4.81
N GLY A 565 -18.56 19.23 -6.09
CA GLY A 565 -19.37 18.07 -6.47
C GLY A 565 -18.67 16.75 -6.20
N PHE A 566 -17.34 16.67 -6.46
CA PHE A 566 -16.54 15.50 -6.16
C PHE A 566 -16.55 15.16 -4.66
N TYR A 567 -16.33 16.15 -3.80
CA TYR A 567 -16.31 15.94 -2.35
C TYR A 567 -17.68 15.57 -1.78
N ILE A 568 -18.77 16.19 -2.25
CA ILE A 568 -20.13 15.81 -1.85
C ILE A 568 -20.41 14.35 -2.18
N ASN A 569 -20.09 13.90 -3.41
CA ASN A 569 -20.25 12.52 -3.83
C ASN A 569 -19.38 11.55 -3.02
N ALA A 570 -18.16 11.97 -2.68
CA ALA A 570 -17.25 11.15 -1.86
C ALA A 570 -17.79 10.99 -0.42
N GLU A 571 -18.32 12.05 0.20
CA GLU A 571 -18.96 12.00 1.52
C GLU A 571 -20.21 11.10 1.51
N GLN A 572 -20.98 11.11 0.43
CA GLN A 572 -22.13 10.21 0.21
C GLN A 572 -21.73 8.78 -0.13
N LYS A 573 -20.42 8.48 -0.11
CA LYS A 573 -19.86 7.15 -0.43
C LYS A 573 -20.23 6.63 -1.82
N VAL A 574 -20.44 7.55 -2.80
CA VAL A 574 -20.76 7.16 -4.19
C VAL A 574 -19.59 6.39 -4.83
N PHE A 575 -18.35 6.75 -4.48
CA PHE A 575 -17.14 6.12 -5.00
C PHE A 575 -16.66 4.92 -4.14
N ASP A 576 -17.40 4.56 -3.10
CA ASP A 576 -17.10 3.43 -2.24
C ASP A 576 -17.78 2.17 -2.79
N ILE A 577 -17.00 1.30 -3.45
CA ILE A 577 -17.51 0.07 -4.07
C ILE A 577 -18.19 -0.85 -3.05
N HIS A 578 -17.73 -0.86 -1.78
CA HIS A 578 -18.37 -1.60 -0.71
C HIS A 578 -19.79 -1.05 -0.39
N ALA A 579 -19.93 0.28 -0.32
CA ALA A 579 -21.22 0.91 -0.08
C ALA A 579 -22.18 0.74 -1.29
N VAL A 580 -21.64 0.79 -2.51
CA VAL A 580 -22.41 0.51 -3.74
C VAL A 580 -22.86 -0.95 -3.76
N GLY A 581 -21.96 -1.89 -3.49
CA GLY A 581 -22.28 -3.33 -3.40
C GLY A 581 -23.32 -3.62 -2.31
N GLY A 582 -23.23 -2.97 -1.16
CA GLY A 582 -24.23 -3.05 -0.09
C GLY A 582 -25.62 -2.62 -0.54
N ARG A 583 -25.72 -1.47 -1.22
CA ARG A 583 -27.01 -0.98 -1.78
C ARG A 583 -27.61 -1.95 -2.78
N ILE A 584 -26.81 -2.54 -3.65
CA ILE A 584 -27.27 -3.57 -4.59
C ILE A 584 -27.72 -4.83 -3.82
N GLY A 585 -26.92 -5.27 -2.85
CA GLY A 585 -27.25 -6.41 -1.98
C GLY A 585 -28.57 -6.21 -1.23
N ASP A 586 -28.82 -5.00 -0.72
CA ASP A 586 -30.07 -4.67 -0.03
C ASP A 586 -31.29 -4.83 -0.93
N VAL A 587 -31.20 -4.50 -2.21
CA VAL A 587 -32.29 -4.73 -3.18
C VAL A 587 -32.59 -6.23 -3.28
N PHE A 588 -31.56 -7.07 -3.40
CA PHE A 588 -31.71 -8.53 -3.43
C PHE A 588 -32.30 -9.07 -2.11
N VAL A 589 -31.78 -8.61 -0.98
CA VAL A 589 -32.28 -9.01 0.35
C VAL A 589 -33.73 -8.60 0.55
N GLN A 590 -34.11 -7.41 0.13
CA GLN A 590 -35.52 -6.95 0.20
C GLN A 590 -36.40 -7.78 -0.72
N GLY A 591 -35.92 -8.11 -1.94
CA GLY A 591 -36.62 -9.04 -2.83
C GLY A 591 -36.86 -10.40 -2.19
N LEU A 592 -35.80 -11.02 -1.62
CA LEU A 592 -35.91 -12.29 -0.92
C LEU A 592 -36.83 -12.21 0.33
N ARG A 593 -36.74 -11.12 1.10
CA ARG A 593 -37.66 -10.87 2.24
C ARG A 593 -39.12 -10.76 1.82
N SER A 594 -39.39 -10.09 0.69
CA SER A 594 -40.77 -9.99 0.18
C SER A 594 -41.33 -11.35 -0.29
N MET A 595 -40.45 -12.25 -0.74
CA MET A 595 -40.80 -13.63 -1.06
C MET A 595 -41.08 -14.48 0.18
N HIS A 596 -40.49 -14.10 1.33
CA HIS A 596 -40.64 -14.80 2.61
C HIS A 596 -41.79 -14.18 3.45
N SER A 597 -43.00 -14.24 2.92
CA SER A 597 -44.19 -13.55 3.44
C SER A 597 -44.78 -14.18 4.73
N GLY A 598 -44.34 -15.37 5.15
CA GLY A 598 -44.94 -16.12 6.27
C GLY A 598 -46.28 -16.78 5.92
N VAL A 599 -46.77 -16.62 4.66
CA VAL A 599 -48.04 -17.18 4.23
C VAL A 599 -47.78 -18.51 3.50
N LEU A 600 -48.32 -19.60 4.08
CA LEU A 600 -48.07 -20.97 3.60
C LEU A 600 -48.47 -21.19 2.12
N SER A 601 -49.56 -20.56 1.67
CA SER A 601 -50.01 -20.64 0.25
C SER A 601 -48.96 -20.05 -0.70
N THR A 602 -48.23 -19.01 -0.30
CA THR A 602 -47.15 -18.42 -1.13
C THR A 602 -45.97 -19.39 -1.24
N TYR A 603 -45.61 -20.09 -0.18
CA TYR A 603 -44.54 -21.09 -0.22
C TYR A 603 -44.91 -22.31 -1.06
N LEU A 604 -46.18 -22.77 -1.00
CA LEU A 604 -46.69 -23.81 -1.86
C LEU A 604 -46.64 -23.40 -3.34
N ALA A 605 -46.99 -22.14 -3.66
CA ALA A 605 -46.89 -21.62 -5.02
C ALA A 605 -45.42 -21.63 -5.51
N TRP A 606 -44.45 -21.21 -4.68
CA TRP A 606 -43.03 -21.28 -5.03
C TRP A 606 -42.53 -22.71 -5.25
N CYS A 607 -42.97 -23.65 -4.43
CA CYS A 607 -42.64 -25.07 -4.62
C CYS A 607 -43.19 -25.63 -5.93
N VAL A 608 -44.43 -25.29 -6.26
CA VAL A 608 -45.07 -25.72 -7.54
C VAL A 608 -44.33 -25.09 -8.73
N ILE A 609 -44.01 -23.79 -8.68
CA ILE A 609 -43.23 -23.11 -9.75
C ILE A 609 -41.85 -23.76 -9.89
N GLY A 610 -41.15 -24.01 -8.80
CA GLY A 610 -39.83 -24.66 -8.81
C GLY A 610 -39.89 -26.08 -9.40
N LEU A 611 -40.90 -26.87 -9.01
CA LEU A 611 -41.13 -28.20 -9.57
C LEU A 611 -41.43 -28.12 -11.08
N GLY A 612 -42.26 -27.17 -11.48
CA GLY A 612 -42.58 -26.93 -12.90
C GLY A 612 -41.33 -26.56 -13.72
N ALA A 613 -40.46 -25.72 -13.18
CA ALA A 613 -39.19 -25.36 -13.80
C ALA A 613 -38.23 -26.55 -13.96
N ILE A 614 -38.14 -27.40 -12.94
CA ILE A 614 -37.33 -28.64 -12.98
C ILE A 614 -37.88 -29.59 -14.05
N VAL A 615 -39.19 -29.83 -14.06
CA VAL A 615 -39.83 -30.70 -15.04
C VAL A 615 -39.64 -30.15 -16.47
N PHE A 616 -39.77 -28.84 -16.65
CA PHE A 616 -39.51 -28.20 -17.94
C PHE A 616 -38.06 -28.35 -18.40
N ALA A 617 -37.08 -28.16 -17.48
CA ALA A 617 -35.68 -28.33 -17.79
C ALA A 617 -35.33 -29.78 -18.18
N VAL A 618 -35.86 -30.76 -17.45
CA VAL A 618 -35.67 -32.19 -17.75
C VAL A 618 -36.31 -32.56 -19.08
N LEU A 619 -37.56 -32.15 -19.32
CA LEU A 619 -38.24 -32.42 -20.58
C LEU A 619 -37.55 -31.75 -21.78
N SER A 620 -37.04 -30.51 -21.60
CA SER A 620 -36.31 -29.81 -22.66
C SER A 620 -34.95 -30.50 -22.96
N ALA A 621 -34.26 -31.05 -21.95
CA ALA A 621 -33.04 -31.83 -22.14
C ALA A 621 -33.33 -33.15 -22.88
N LEU A 622 -34.38 -33.88 -22.50
CA LEU A 622 -34.81 -35.12 -23.14
C LEU A 622 -35.26 -34.88 -24.60
N LEU A 623 -35.98 -33.80 -24.86
CA LEU A 623 -36.38 -33.43 -26.21
C LEU A 623 -35.18 -33.09 -27.12
N ARG A 624 -34.16 -32.42 -26.57
CA ARG A 624 -32.92 -32.15 -27.32
C ARG A 624 -32.14 -33.43 -27.64
N GLU A 625 -32.10 -34.40 -26.74
CA GLU A 625 -31.50 -35.71 -27.01
C GLU A 625 -32.27 -36.53 -28.05
N LEU A 626 -33.62 -36.45 -28.02
CA LEU A 626 -34.48 -37.13 -29.02
C LEU A 626 -34.39 -36.51 -30.44
N VAL A 627 -34.17 -35.20 -30.51
CA VAL A 627 -33.98 -34.48 -31.80
C VAL A 627 -32.57 -34.65 -32.35
N ALA A 628 -31.58 -34.91 -31.48
CA ALA A 628 -30.19 -35.14 -31.87
C ALA A 628 -29.88 -36.61 -32.29
N ARG A 629 -30.82 -37.55 -32.05
CA ARG A 629 -30.82 -38.92 -32.59
C ARG A 629 -31.63 -39.00 -33.87
#